data_54d9a0a35ea2e30c064677994bd082ad
#
_entry.id   54d9a0a35ea2e30c064677994bd082ad
#
_cell.length_a   1.000
_cell.length_b   1.000
_cell.length_c   1.000
_cell.angle_alpha   90.00
_cell.angle_beta   90.00
_cell.angle_gamma   90.00
#
_symmetry.space_group_name_H-M   'P 1'
#
loop_
_entity.id
_entity.type
_entity.pdbx_description
1 polymer ?
#
loop_
_entity_poly.entity_id
_entity_poly.type
_entity_poly.pdbx_seq_one_letter_code
_entity_poly.pdbx_strand_id
1 'polypeptide(L)'
;MSQAQLKARPRSRTLLVVDDREANLVAMEALLGDGDWQVHTVNSGEAALKALLELDVELVLLDVQMPGMDGFEVARLMRGSPHTRYTPIIFVSAIAHTRDSVLRGYATGAVDFILKPFDPQVLKHKINTLLAHEHNRRDLQLLTQQLDSARAFNASVLSNAAEGILVVAEDGIISFANPAIAGMLHTRVEDLQGTPLLSHLAAPDMPAEWHESDFYRYWRSGSTFRLHEAQLHTANGTPLPVALSSSPLPRQQRSMVVIALDMSV
;
A
#
# COMPACT_ATOMS: atom_id res chain seq x y z
N MET A 1 11.49 -28.04 -7.36
CA MET A 1 10.19 -28.15 -8.06
C MET A 1 9.72 -26.75 -8.36
N SER A 2 9.47 -26.50 -9.60
CA SER A 2 9.30 -25.21 -10.28
C SER A 2 8.17 -24.37 -9.68
N GLN A 3 8.48 -23.12 -9.33
CA GLN A 3 7.48 -22.05 -9.16
C GLN A 3 6.95 -21.73 -10.58
N ALA A 4 5.90 -22.43 -10.96
CA ALA A 4 5.16 -22.12 -12.17
C ALA A 4 4.50 -20.74 -11.96
N GLN A 5 5.00 -19.78 -12.69
CA GLN A 5 4.45 -18.46 -12.93
C GLN A 5 2.94 -18.57 -13.16
N LEU A 6 2.13 -18.18 -12.17
CA LEU A 6 0.79 -17.69 -12.46
C LEU A 6 0.97 -16.36 -13.23
N LYS A 7 1.12 -16.45 -14.55
CA LYS A 7 0.82 -15.35 -15.43
C LYS A 7 -0.68 -15.08 -15.24
N ALA A 8 -0.98 -14.08 -14.40
CA ALA A 8 -2.31 -13.49 -14.43
C ALA A 8 -2.60 -13.15 -15.89
N ARG A 9 -3.66 -13.72 -16.46
CA ARG A 9 -4.17 -13.30 -17.77
C ARG A 9 -4.32 -11.78 -17.70
N PRO A 10 -3.79 -11.02 -18.66
CA PRO A 10 -4.07 -9.60 -18.70
C PRO A 10 -5.58 -9.45 -18.64
N ARG A 11 -6.13 -8.80 -17.60
CA ARG A 11 -7.53 -8.44 -17.56
C ARG A 11 -7.75 -7.62 -18.82
N SER A 12 -8.65 -8.08 -19.70
CA SER A 12 -8.96 -7.32 -20.90
C SER A 12 -9.51 -5.98 -20.42
N ARG A 13 -8.80 -4.91 -20.73
CA ARG A 13 -9.18 -3.54 -20.38
C ARG A 13 -10.46 -3.21 -21.10
N THR A 14 -11.54 -2.88 -20.39
CA THR A 14 -12.82 -2.55 -21.01
C THR A 14 -12.96 -1.05 -21.13
N LEU A 15 -13.13 -0.57 -22.36
CA LEU A 15 -13.51 0.80 -22.67
C LEU A 15 -15.01 0.84 -22.96
N LEU A 16 -15.74 1.75 -22.31
CA LEU A 16 -17.13 2.03 -22.61
C LEU A 16 -17.21 3.28 -23.46
N VAL A 17 -17.82 3.17 -24.64
CA VAL A 17 -18.08 4.29 -25.55
C VAL A 17 -19.56 4.58 -25.55
N VAL A 18 -19.92 5.82 -25.27
CA VAL A 18 -21.31 6.28 -25.15
C VAL A 18 -21.54 7.43 -26.12
N ASP A 19 -22.43 7.26 -27.11
CA ASP A 19 -22.80 8.28 -28.11
C ASP A 19 -24.18 7.91 -28.66
N ASP A 20 -25.12 8.85 -28.79
CA ASP A 20 -26.47 8.58 -29.25
C ASP A 20 -26.54 8.25 -30.74
N ARG A 21 -25.47 8.53 -31.49
CA ARG A 21 -25.39 8.30 -32.93
C ARG A 21 -24.64 7.01 -33.24
N GLU A 22 -25.35 6.02 -33.79
CA GLU A 22 -24.78 4.72 -34.14
C GLU A 22 -23.54 4.81 -35.05
N ALA A 23 -23.57 5.77 -36.01
CA ALA A 23 -22.43 6.02 -36.90
C ALA A 23 -21.15 6.42 -36.15
N ASN A 24 -21.29 7.16 -35.04
CA ASN A 24 -20.16 7.52 -34.17
C ASN A 24 -19.64 6.30 -33.37
N LEU A 25 -20.54 5.46 -32.89
CA LEU A 25 -20.19 4.22 -32.19
C LEU A 25 -19.38 3.27 -33.07
N VAL A 26 -19.88 3.03 -34.31
CA VAL A 26 -19.18 2.21 -35.31
C VAL A 26 -17.80 2.78 -35.66
N ALA A 27 -17.71 4.11 -35.83
CA ALA A 27 -16.44 4.76 -36.12
C ALA A 27 -15.44 4.63 -34.95
N MET A 28 -15.92 4.78 -33.70
CA MET A 28 -15.09 4.63 -32.50
C MET A 28 -14.66 3.19 -32.31
N GLU A 29 -15.52 2.22 -32.51
CA GLU A 29 -15.20 0.81 -32.43
C GLU A 29 -14.12 0.42 -33.45
N ALA A 30 -14.27 0.87 -34.71
CA ALA A 30 -13.26 0.65 -35.74
C ALA A 30 -11.91 1.33 -35.41
N LEU A 31 -11.96 2.54 -34.85
CA LEU A 31 -10.78 3.31 -34.49
C LEU A 31 -10.02 2.69 -33.30
N LEU A 32 -10.73 2.13 -32.34
CA LEU A 32 -10.17 1.61 -31.10
C LEU A 32 -9.95 0.09 -31.11
N GLY A 33 -10.48 -0.62 -32.12
CA GLY A 33 -10.48 -2.08 -32.17
C GLY A 33 -9.13 -2.76 -32.31
N ASP A 34 -8.08 -2.02 -32.64
CA ASP A 34 -6.69 -2.51 -32.73
C ASP A 34 -5.87 -2.32 -31.44
N GLY A 35 -6.50 -1.83 -30.35
CA GLY A 35 -5.84 -1.63 -29.06
C GLY A 35 -5.87 -2.88 -28.15
N ASP A 36 -5.09 -2.83 -27.06
CA ASP A 36 -5.04 -3.87 -26.01
C ASP A 36 -6.24 -3.78 -25.03
N TRP A 37 -7.44 -3.47 -25.55
CA TRP A 37 -8.67 -3.31 -24.79
C TRP A 37 -9.88 -3.88 -25.54
N GLN A 38 -10.94 -4.15 -24.79
CA GLN A 38 -12.26 -4.46 -25.37
C GLN A 38 -13.10 -3.18 -25.40
N VAL A 39 -13.65 -2.85 -26.55
CA VAL A 39 -14.55 -1.71 -26.72
C VAL A 39 -15.98 -2.22 -26.53
N HIS A 40 -16.72 -1.59 -25.63
CA HIS A 40 -18.14 -1.79 -25.44
C HIS A 40 -18.86 -0.51 -25.77
N THR A 41 -19.85 -0.57 -26.67
CA THR A 41 -20.58 0.60 -27.20
C THR A 41 -22.01 0.62 -26.69
N VAL A 42 -22.51 1.77 -26.28
CA VAL A 42 -23.92 1.98 -25.89
C VAL A 42 -24.41 3.33 -26.42
N ASN A 43 -25.72 3.45 -26.66
CA ASN A 43 -26.31 4.58 -27.37
C ASN A 43 -27.11 5.54 -26.47
N SER A 44 -27.05 5.42 -25.16
CA SER A 44 -27.74 6.33 -24.26
C SER A 44 -27.09 6.38 -22.88
N GLY A 45 -27.40 7.42 -22.08
CA GLY A 45 -26.93 7.57 -20.72
C GLY A 45 -27.42 6.45 -19.82
N GLU A 46 -28.67 6.02 -19.93
CA GLU A 46 -29.26 4.94 -19.16
C GLU A 46 -28.57 3.60 -19.45
N ALA A 47 -28.31 3.33 -20.74
CA ALA A 47 -27.58 2.12 -21.16
C ALA A 47 -26.15 2.15 -20.65
N ALA A 48 -25.51 3.31 -20.58
CA ALA A 48 -24.17 3.47 -20.02
C ALA A 48 -24.14 3.15 -18.51
N LEU A 49 -25.09 3.66 -17.75
CA LEU A 49 -25.18 3.36 -16.31
C LEU A 49 -25.45 1.88 -16.04
N LYS A 50 -26.27 1.23 -16.86
CA LYS A 50 -26.52 -0.20 -16.79
C LYS A 50 -25.23 -1.00 -17.10
N ALA A 51 -24.53 -0.68 -18.19
CA ALA A 51 -23.28 -1.34 -18.55
C ALA A 51 -22.21 -1.21 -17.45
N LEU A 52 -22.15 -0.06 -16.79
CA LEU A 52 -21.23 0.19 -15.66
C LEU A 52 -21.54 -0.63 -14.39
N LEU A 53 -22.74 -1.18 -14.27
CA LEU A 53 -23.11 -2.11 -13.18
C LEU A 53 -22.73 -3.56 -13.52
N GLU A 54 -22.70 -3.89 -14.81
CA GLU A 54 -22.50 -5.26 -15.30
C GLU A 54 -21.03 -5.55 -15.69
N LEU A 55 -20.29 -4.51 -16.08
CA LEU A 55 -18.94 -4.61 -16.61
C LEU A 55 -17.91 -3.89 -15.71
N ASP A 56 -16.70 -4.46 -15.63
CA ASP A 56 -15.55 -3.78 -15.02
C ASP A 56 -14.92 -2.81 -16.05
N VAL A 57 -15.48 -1.61 -16.12
CA VAL A 57 -15.08 -0.58 -17.09
C VAL A 57 -13.90 0.21 -16.54
N GLU A 58 -12.80 0.26 -17.30
CA GLU A 58 -11.58 0.98 -16.91
C GLU A 58 -11.55 2.44 -17.37
N LEU A 59 -12.28 2.80 -18.44
CA LEU A 59 -12.40 4.17 -18.95
C LEU A 59 -13.69 4.34 -19.74
N VAL A 60 -14.32 5.51 -19.62
CA VAL A 60 -15.52 5.89 -20.37
C VAL A 60 -15.20 7.01 -21.34
N LEU A 61 -15.50 6.80 -22.61
CA LEU A 61 -15.58 7.84 -23.63
C LEU A 61 -17.05 8.25 -23.73
N LEU A 62 -17.38 9.48 -23.40
CA LEU A 62 -18.74 9.90 -23.15
C LEU A 62 -19.10 11.13 -24.01
N ASP A 63 -20.03 10.98 -24.94
CA ASP A 63 -20.57 12.13 -25.62
C ASP A 63 -21.34 13.03 -24.66
N VAL A 64 -21.19 14.33 -24.82
CA VAL A 64 -21.83 15.30 -23.95
C VAL A 64 -23.29 15.50 -24.37
N GLN A 65 -23.56 15.51 -25.67
CA GLN A 65 -24.87 15.85 -26.21
C GLN A 65 -25.64 14.59 -26.58
N MET A 66 -26.46 14.11 -25.68
CA MET A 66 -27.36 12.99 -25.92
C MET A 66 -28.77 13.36 -25.50
N PRO A 67 -29.80 12.82 -26.22
CA PRO A 67 -31.19 13.03 -25.83
C PRO A 67 -31.50 12.31 -24.50
N GLY A 68 -32.39 12.89 -23.72
CA GLY A 68 -32.74 12.37 -22.40
C GLY A 68 -31.67 12.70 -21.35
N MET A 69 -30.85 11.75 -21.01
CA MET A 69 -29.75 11.91 -20.03
C MET A 69 -28.48 12.36 -20.76
N ASP A 70 -28.01 13.58 -20.50
CA ASP A 70 -26.79 14.10 -21.10
C ASP A 70 -25.52 13.50 -20.46
N GLY A 71 -24.35 13.67 -21.11
CA GLY A 71 -23.11 13.12 -20.64
C GLY A 71 -22.65 13.67 -19.27
N PHE A 72 -22.97 14.92 -18.94
CA PHE A 72 -22.66 15.49 -17.63
C PHE A 72 -23.49 14.86 -16.52
N GLU A 73 -24.74 14.51 -16.82
CA GLU A 73 -25.62 13.83 -15.87
C GLU A 73 -25.12 12.40 -15.60
N VAL A 74 -24.75 11.65 -16.65
CA VAL A 74 -24.10 10.33 -16.50
C VAL A 74 -22.86 10.44 -15.63
N ALA A 75 -21.95 11.38 -15.93
CA ALA A 75 -20.73 11.57 -15.15
C ALA A 75 -21.02 11.88 -13.68
N ARG A 76 -22.01 12.73 -13.40
CA ARG A 76 -22.42 13.04 -12.03
C ARG A 76 -22.92 11.81 -11.27
N LEU A 77 -23.72 10.97 -11.91
CA LEU A 77 -24.23 9.72 -11.33
C LEU A 77 -23.08 8.71 -11.09
N MET A 78 -22.15 8.61 -12.03
CA MET A 78 -20.93 7.81 -11.85
C MET A 78 -20.13 8.23 -10.62
N ARG A 79 -19.96 9.54 -10.39
CA ARG A 79 -19.21 10.06 -9.22
C ARG A 79 -19.94 9.81 -7.90
N GLY A 80 -21.27 9.72 -7.93
CA GLY A 80 -22.10 9.36 -6.76
C GLY A 80 -22.04 7.87 -6.39
N SER A 81 -21.60 7.01 -7.28
CA SER A 81 -21.54 5.55 -7.04
C SER A 81 -20.15 5.10 -6.54
N PRO A 82 -20.07 4.32 -5.45
CA PRO A 82 -18.80 3.79 -4.97
C PRO A 82 -18.01 2.97 -5.98
N HIS A 83 -18.69 2.28 -6.90
CA HIS A 83 -18.08 1.41 -7.91
C HIS A 83 -17.46 2.17 -9.08
N THR A 84 -18.03 3.31 -9.47
CA THR A 84 -17.66 4.04 -10.69
C THR A 84 -17.05 5.42 -10.44
N ARG A 85 -17.06 5.91 -9.18
CA ARG A 85 -16.61 7.27 -8.85
C ARG A 85 -15.17 7.59 -9.25
N TYR A 86 -14.32 6.57 -9.39
CA TYR A 86 -12.93 6.74 -9.79
C TYR A 86 -12.65 6.36 -11.24
N THR A 87 -13.64 5.78 -11.96
CA THR A 87 -13.46 5.44 -13.37
C THR A 87 -13.21 6.72 -14.17
N PRO A 88 -12.09 6.83 -14.91
CA PRO A 88 -11.79 8.02 -15.70
C PRO A 88 -12.81 8.21 -16.82
N ILE A 89 -13.16 9.48 -17.07
CA ILE A 89 -14.10 9.89 -18.10
C ILE A 89 -13.39 10.86 -19.03
N ILE A 90 -13.42 10.57 -20.32
CA ILE A 90 -13.07 11.52 -21.38
C ILE A 90 -14.37 11.95 -22.05
N PHE A 91 -14.70 13.23 -21.95
CA PHE A 91 -15.81 13.77 -22.74
C PHE A 91 -15.42 13.95 -24.20
N VAL A 92 -16.27 13.49 -25.08
CA VAL A 92 -16.14 13.65 -26.55
C VAL A 92 -17.25 14.58 -27.03
N SER A 93 -16.93 15.80 -27.43
CA SER A 93 -17.96 16.82 -27.73
C SER A 93 -17.72 17.55 -29.03
N ALA A 94 -18.82 17.90 -29.71
CA ALA A 94 -18.80 18.78 -30.88
C ALA A 94 -18.83 20.27 -30.50
N ILE A 95 -19.11 20.61 -29.24
CA ILE A 95 -19.23 22.02 -28.83
C ILE A 95 -17.84 22.60 -28.56
N ALA A 96 -17.46 23.56 -29.40
CA ALA A 96 -16.35 24.46 -29.15
C ALA A 96 -16.70 25.42 -28.01
N HIS A 97 -15.94 25.32 -26.91
CA HIS A 97 -15.62 26.42 -26.00
C HIS A 97 -16.72 27.40 -25.57
N THR A 98 -17.69 26.98 -24.78
CA THR A 98 -18.08 27.90 -23.72
C THR A 98 -17.24 27.54 -22.49
N ARG A 99 -16.56 28.53 -21.87
CA ARG A 99 -15.84 28.37 -20.62
C ARG A 99 -16.67 27.60 -19.58
N ASP A 100 -17.96 27.73 -19.63
CA ASP A 100 -18.95 27.10 -18.76
C ASP A 100 -19.06 25.58 -18.97
N SER A 101 -18.99 25.07 -20.20
CA SER A 101 -19.06 23.61 -20.46
C SER A 101 -17.78 22.88 -20.03
N VAL A 102 -16.62 23.50 -20.21
CA VAL A 102 -15.33 22.98 -19.76
C VAL A 102 -15.26 23.01 -18.22
N LEU A 103 -15.71 24.10 -17.59
CA LEU A 103 -15.78 24.22 -16.12
C LEU A 103 -16.78 23.23 -15.51
N ARG A 104 -17.92 23.02 -16.15
CA ARG A 104 -18.88 21.97 -15.73
C ARG A 104 -18.26 20.57 -15.80
N GLY A 105 -17.56 20.25 -16.87
CA GLY A 105 -16.90 18.95 -17.02
C GLY A 105 -15.87 18.69 -15.94
N TYR A 106 -15.00 19.66 -15.64
CA TYR A 106 -14.06 19.52 -14.52
C TYR A 106 -14.77 19.47 -13.15
N ALA A 107 -15.86 20.21 -12.98
CA ALA A 107 -16.66 20.17 -11.75
C ALA A 107 -17.35 18.81 -11.52
N THR A 108 -17.65 18.05 -12.59
CA THR A 108 -18.18 16.68 -12.50
C THR A 108 -17.09 15.63 -12.26
N GLY A 109 -15.81 16.04 -12.15
CA GLY A 109 -14.69 15.13 -11.92
C GLY A 109 -14.24 14.37 -13.18
N ALA A 110 -14.57 14.87 -14.38
CA ALA A 110 -13.99 14.33 -15.61
C ALA A 110 -12.49 14.61 -15.64
N VAL A 111 -11.74 13.67 -16.20
CA VAL A 111 -10.29 13.74 -16.24
C VAL A 111 -9.80 14.50 -17.47
N ASP A 112 -10.57 14.42 -18.59
CA ASP A 112 -10.15 15.04 -19.84
C ASP A 112 -11.32 15.32 -20.81
N PHE A 113 -11.04 16.13 -21.83
CA PHE A 113 -11.95 16.49 -22.93
C PHE A 113 -11.28 16.28 -24.27
N ILE A 114 -12.06 15.87 -25.27
CA ILE A 114 -11.64 15.86 -26.66
C ILE A 114 -12.74 16.46 -27.57
N LEU A 115 -12.33 17.33 -28.46
CA LEU A 115 -13.29 18.02 -29.39
C LEU A 115 -13.37 17.30 -30.71
N LYS A 116 -14.59 17.09 -31.20
CA LYS A 116 -14.86 16.61 -32.57
C LYS A 116 -14.72 17.79 -33.57
N PRO A 117 -14.00 17.62 -34.71
CA PRO A 117 -13.24 16.46 -35.14
C PRO A 117 -11.89 16.37 -34.42
N PHE A 118 -11.46 15.17 -34.05
CA PHE A 118 -10.21 14.93 -33.36
C PHE A 118 -9.29 14.00 -34.16
N ASP A 119 -8.00 14.11 -33.86
CA ASP A 119 -6.99 13.18 -34.37
C ASP A 119 -7.09 11.83 -33.60
N PRO A 120 -7.26 10.70 -34.34
CA PRO A 120 -7.26 9.37 -33.73
C PRO A 120 -6.07 9.06 -32.82
N GLN A 121 -4.88 9.53 -33.19
CA GLN A 121 -3.66 9.29 -32.39
C GLN A 121 -3.71 10.05 -31.07
N VAL A 122 -4.25 11.26 -31.06
CA VAL A 122 -4.43 12.05 -29.84
C VAL A 122 -5.38 11.35 -28.88
N LEU A 123 -6.50 10.81 -29.39
CA LEU A 123 -7.44 10.04 -28.57
C LEU A 123 -6.78 8.80 -27.97
N LYS A 124 -6.12 7.95 -28.80
CA LYS A 124 -5.41 6.75 -28.34
C LYS A 124 -4.35 7.08 -27.30
N HIS A 125 -3.59 8.17 -27.49
CA HIS A 125 -2.58 8.61 -26.54
C HIS A 125 -3.22 9.00 -25.18
N LYS A 126 -4.31 9.77 -25.20
CA LYS A 126 -5.05 10.14 -23.98
C LYS A 126 -5.56 8.91 -23.22
N ILE A 127 -6.18 7.96 -23.93
CA ILE A 127 -6.66 6.70 -23.35
C ILE A 127 -5.51 5.95 -22.67
N ASN A 128 -4.41 5.72 -23.38
CA ASN A 128 -3.25 5.00 -22.86
C ASN A 128 -2.66 5.67 -21.62
N THR A 129 -2.54 7.00 -21.63
CA THR A 129 -2.02 7.77 -20.50
C THR A 129 -2.90 7.63 -19.26
N LEU A 130 -4.21 7.73 -19.44
CA LEU A 130 -5.16 7.62 -18.33
C LEU A 130 -5.23 6.20 -17.76
N LEU A 131 -5.25 5.18 -18.64
CA LEU A 131 -5.22 3.77 -18.21
C LEU A 131 -3.94 3.44 -17.45
N ALA A 132 -2.79 3.92 -17.93
CA ALA A 132 -1.50 3.73 -17.23
C ALA A 132 -1.50 4.41 -15.86
N HIS A 133 -2.04 5.62 -15.75
CA HIS A 133 -2.16 6.33 -14.48
C HIS A 133 -3.05 5.59 -13.47
N GLU A 134 -4.22 5.11 -13.91
CA GLU A 134 -5.13 4.34 -13.07
C GLU A 134 -4.53 2.99 -12.61
N HIS A 135 -3.77 2.33 -13.48
CA HIS A 135 -3.06 1.10 -13.13
C HIS A 135 -2.04 1.36 -12.02
N ASN A 136 -1.17 2.35 -12.20
CA ASN A 136 -0.19 2.75 -11.20
C ASN A 136 -0.84 3.12 -9.86
N ARG A 137 -1.97 3.83 -9.89
CA ARG A 137 -2.72 4.20 -8.68
C ARG A 137 -3.25 2.97 -7.94
N ARG A 138 -3.83 1.99 -8.68
CA ARG A 138 -4.33 0.73 -8.09
C ARG A 138 -3.17 -0.10 -7.51
N ASP A 139 -2.05 -0.20 -8.20
CA ASP A 139 -0.87 -0.94 -7.74
C ASP A 139 -0.29 -0.33 -6.45
N LEU A 140 -0.19 1.00 -6.40
CA LEU A 140 0.25 1.70 -5.19
C LEU A 140 -0.69 1.44 -4.00
N GLN A 141 -2.00 1.46 -4.23
CA GLN A 141 -2.99 1.15 -3.17
C GLN A 141 -2.84 -0.28 -2.66
N LEU A 142 -2.69 -1.27 -3.56
CA LEU A 142 -2.47 -2.66 -3.18
C LEU A 142 -1.18 -2.85 -2.40
N LEU A 143 -0.08 -2.26 -2.84
CA LEU A 143 1.20 -2.32 -2.14
C LEU A 143 1.12 -1.69 -0.74
N THR A 144 0.44 -0.55 -0.62
CA THR A 144 0.23 0.10 0.69
C THR A 144 -0.57 -0.81 1.61
N GLN A 145 -1.66 -1.39 1.13
CA GLN A 145 -2.48 -2.31 1.92
C GLN A 145 -1.71 -3.58 2.35
N GLN A 146 -0.89 -4.14 1.45
CA GLN A 146 -0.04 -5.28 1.78
C GLN A 146 1.01 -4.92 2.83
N LEU A 147 1.62 -3.74 2.72
CA LEU A 147 2.59 -3.26 3.70
C LEU A 147 1.96 -3.06 5.08
N ASP A 148 0.77 -2.44 5.14
CA ASP A 148 0.05 -2.22 6.40
C ASP A 148 -0.37 -3.56 7.03
N SER A 149 -0.83 -4.52 6.22
CA SER A 149 -1.18 -5.86 6.70
C SER A 149 0.05 -6.60 7.25
N ALA A 150 1.19 -6.52 6.56
CA ALA A 150 2.44 -7.14 7.02
C ALA A 150 2.96 -6.48 8.31
N ARG A 151 2.86 -5.14 8.43
CA ARG A 151 3.22 -4.41 9.66
C ARG A 151 2.34 -4.81 10.83
N ALA A 152 1.01 -4.87 10.62
CA ALA A 152 0.05 -5.28 11.65
C ALA A 152 0.29 -6.73 12.11
N PHE A 153 0.57 -7.63 11.16
CA PHE A 153 0.92 -9.02 11.47
C PHE A 153 2.20 -9.11 12.30
N ASN A 154 3.29 -8.45 11.89
CA ASN A 154 4.55 -8.45 12.61
C ASN A 154 4.40 -7.86 14.03
N ALA A 155 3.67 -6.74 14.16
CA ALA A 155 3.37 -6.15 15.46
C ALA A 155 2.58 -7.11 16.35
N SER A 156 1.58 -7.82 15.80
CA SER A 156 0.81 -8.82 16.53
C SER A 156 1.65 -9.99 17.01
N VAL A 157 2.55 -10.51 16.14
CA VAL A 157 3.46 -11.61 16.50
C VAL A 157 4.39 -11.19 17.66
N LEU A 158 5.00 -10.01 17.55
CA LEU A 158 5.90 -9.50 18.60
C LEU A 158 5.17 -9.20 19.91
N SER A 159 3.93 -8.70 19.84
CA SER A 159 3.14 -8.39 21.05
C SER A 159 2.62 -9.62 21.77
N ASN A 160 2.39 -10.72 21.05
CA ASN A 160 1.90 -11.98 21.64
C ASN A 160 3.01 -13.01 21.92
N ALA A 161 4.27 -12.67 21.64
CA ALA A 161 5.39 -13.52 22.03
C ALA A 161 5.47 -13.60 23.56
N ALA A 162 5.65 -14.81 24.09
CA ALA A 162 5.84 -15.01 25.53
C ALA A 162 7.25 -14.62 25.99
N GLU A 163 8.19 -14.63 25.07
CA GLU A 163 9.59 -14.29 25.29
C GLU A 163 9.78 -12.77 25.27
N GLY A 164 10.65 -12.27 26.12
CA GLY A 164 11.06 -10.86 26.07
C GLY A 164 11.90 -10.58 24.85
N ILE A 165 11.48 -9.64 24.00
CA ILE A 165 12.18 -9.27 22.77
C ILE A 165 12.58 -7.80 22.82
N LEU A 166 13.87 -7.55 22.64
CA LEU A 166 14.47 -6.22 22.53
C LEU A 166 15.17 -6.07 21.18
N VAL A 167 15.15 -4.88 20.62
CA VAL A 167 16.07 -4.49 19.55
C VAL A 167 16.98 -3.41 20.09
N VAL A 168 18.28 -3.63 19.94
CA VAL A 168 19.31 -2.75 20.45
C VAL A 168 20.11 -2.19 19.29
N ALA A 169 20.28 -0.88 19.26
CA ALA A 169 21.05 -0.18 18.26
C ALA A 169 22.57 -0.36 18.45
N GLU A 170 23.36 0.12 17.50
CA GLU A 170 24.83 0.01 17.50
C GLU A 170 25.49 0.62 18.75
N ASP A 171 24.87 1.63 19.32
CA ASP A 171 25.32 2.33 20.55
C ASP A 171 24.88 1.66 21.86
N GLY A 172 24.17 0.53 21.79
CA GLY A 172 23.69 -0.19 22.96
C GLY A 172 22.34 0.30 23.50
N ILE A 173 21.70 1.25 22.81
CA ILE A 173 20.40 1.80 23.20
C ILE A 173 19.26 0.90 22.71
N ILE A 174 18.29 0.66 23.56
CA ILE A 174 17.08 -0.11 23.24
C ILE A 174 16.21 0.74 22.31
N SER A 175 16.04 0.30 21.08
CA SER A 175 15.17 0.95 20.08
C SER A 175 13.77 0.36 20.00
N PHE A 176 13.60 -0.88 20.50
CA PHE A 176 12.31 -1.58 20.56
C PHE A 176 12.29 -2.53 21.76
N ALA A 177 11.13 -2.64 22.38
CA ALA A 177 10.81 -3.64 23.40
C ALA A 177 9.39 -4.17 23.17
N ASN A 178 9.17 -5.49 23.32
CA ASN A 178 7.81 -6.04 23.27
C ASN A 178 7.15 -5.99 24.66
N PRO A 179 5.81 -6.16 24.74
CA PRO A 179 5.10 -6.17 26.03
C PRO A 179 5.58 -7.25 27.00
N ALA A 180 6.07 -8.38 26.49
CA ALA A 180 6.54 -9.47 27.36
C ALA A 180 7.76 -9.05 28.20
N ILE A 181 8.79 -8.41 27.60
CA ILE A 181 9.94 -7.92 28.36
C ILE A 181 9.55 -6.83 29.34
N ALA A 182 8.62 -5.94 28.97
CA ALA A 182 8.12 -4.92 29.87
C ALA A 182 7.38 -5.53 31.09
N GLY A 183 6.59 -6.57 30.85
CA GLY A 183 5.94 -7.37 31.90
C GLY A 183 6.95 -8.07 32.81
N MET A 184 7.97 -8.72 32.26
CA MET A 184 9.05 -9.37 33.00
C MET A 184 9.82 -8.39 33.91
N LEU A 185 10.06 -7.17 33.40
CA LEU A 185 10.77 -6.13 34.15
C LEU A 185 9.88 -5.28 35.05
N HIS A 186 8.57 -5.55 35.11
CA HIS A 186 7.56 -4.76 35.83
C HIS A 186 7.60 -3.26 35.52
N THR A 187 7.77 -2.93 34.22
CA THR A 187 7.87 -1.56 33.73
C THR A 187 7.03 -1.39 32.48
N ARG A 188 6.98 -0.19 31.89
CA ARG A 188 6.29 0.07 30.63
C ARG A 188 7.27 -0.01 29.47
N VAL A 189 6.77 -0.32 28.27
CA VAL A 189 7.57 -0.37 27.04
C VAL A 189 8.26 0.97 26.76
N GLU A 190 7.54 2.09 27.00
CA GLU A 190 8.04 3.44 26.77
C GLU A 190 9.22 3.81 27.69
N ASP A 191 9.25 3.23 28.88
CA ASP A 191 10.31 3.47 29.88
C ASP A 191 11.59 2.66 29.56
N LEU A 192 11.50 1.63 28.72
CA LEU A 192 12.64 0.85 28.24
C LEU A 192 13.28 1.44 26.99
N GLN A 193 12.47 2.00 26.10
CA GLN A 193 12.98 2.57 24.87
C GLN A 193 13.82 3.82 25.14
N GLY A 194 14.96 3.92 24.45
CA GLY A 194 15.91 5.02 24.65
C GLY A 194 16.87 4.82 25.82
N THR A 195 16.76 3.69 26.57
CA THR A 195 17.69 3.37 27.66
C THR A 195 18.79 2.41 27.21
N PRO A 196 19.98 2.42 27.84
CA PRO A 196 21.04 1.46 27.55
C PRO A 196 20.65 0.04 27.98
N LEU A 197 20.90 -0.98 27.12
CA LEU A 197 20.67 -2.39 27.50
C LEU A 197 21.42 -2.78 28.78
N LEU A 198 22.67 -2.33 28.91
CA LEU A 198 23.53 -2.69 30.04
C LEU A 198 22.98 -2.20 31.38
N SER A 199 22.20 -1.11 31.41
CA SER A 199 21.58 -0.63 32.67
C SER A 199 20.50 -1.56 33.23
N HIS A 200 20.01 -2.47 32.43
CA HIS A 200 18.99 -3.47 32.81
C HIS A 200 19.59 -4.84 33.15
N LEU A 201 20.91 -5.02 32.97
CA LEU A 201 21.60 -6.28 33.26
C LEU A 201 22.27 -6.23 34.63
N ALA A 202 22.07 -7.29 35.43
CA ALA A 202 22.72 -7.51 36.72
C ALA A 202 23.76 -8.61 36.56
N ALA A 203 25.03 -8.24 36.37
CA ALA A 203 26.13 -9.19 36.39
C ALA A 203 27.36 -8.56 37.05
N PRO A 204 28.06 -9.28 37.94
CA PRO A 204 29.22 -8.74 38.69
C PRO A 204 30.37 -8.28 37.80
N ASP A 205 30.53 -8.90 36.63
CA ASP A 205 31.64 -8.67 35.69
C ASP A 205 31.16 -7.94 34.39
N MET A 206 30.02 -7.28 34.43
CA MET A 206 29.52 -6.56 33.26
C MET A 206 30.35 -5.29 33.04
N PRO A 207 30.88 -5.05 31.82
CA PRO A 207 31.61 -3.84 31.53
C PRO A 207 30.70 -2.61 31.61
N ALA A 208 31.24 -1.50 32.11
CA ALA A 208 30.49 -0.23 32.15
C ALA A 208 30.22 0.36 30.74
N GLU A 209 31.12 0.05 29.82
CA GLU A 209 31.09 0.59 28.45
C GLU A 209 30.49 -0.44 27.47
N TRP A 210 29.53 0.02 26.66
CA TRP A 210 28.89 -0.83 25.65
C TRP A 210 29.87 -1.53 24.71
N HIS A 211 30.89 -0.78 24.24
CA HIS A 211 31.88 -1.27 23.27
C HIS A 211 32.81 -2.37 23.84
N GLU A 212 32.88 -2.53 25.14
CA GLU A 212 33.64 -3.55 25.81
C GLU A 212 32.82 -4.82 26.09
N SER A 213 31.51 -4.75 25.91
CA SER A 213 30.58 -5.85 26.16
C SER A 213 30.71 -6.99 25.14
N ASP A 214 30.41 -8.19 25.58
CA ASP A 214 30.33 -9.35 24.70
C ASP A 214 29.22 -9.18 23.65
N PHE A 215 28.10 -8.54 24.01
CA PHE A 215 27.04 -8.22 23.06
C PHE A 215 27.58 -7.42 21.85
N TYR A 216 28.35 -6.37 22.09
CA TYR A 216 28.95 -5.56 21.03
C TYR A 216 29.99 -6.34 20.22
N ARG A 217 30.84 -7.14 20.87
CA ARG A 217 31.88 -7.95 20.24
C ARG A 217 31.28 -8.97 19.27
N TYR A 218 30.26 -9.71 19.70
CA TYR A 218 29.58 -10.70 18.88
C TYR A 218 28.74 -10.07 17.77
N TRP A 219 28.10 -8.93 18.06
CA TRP A 219 27.38 -8.17 17.04
C TRP A 219 28.31 -7.72 15.91
N ARG A 220 29.49 -7.16 16.23
CA ARG A 220 30.49 -6.74 15.25
C ARG A 220 31.00 -7.89 14.39
N SER A 221 31.16 -9.07 14.96
CA SER A 221 31.59 -10.28 14.22
C SER A 221 30.48 -10.88 13.36
N GLY A 222 29.25 -10.42 13.48
CA GLY A 222 28.09 -10.99 12.79
C GLY A 222 27.64 -12.33 13.37
N SER A 223 28.02 -12.62 14.63
CA SER A 223 27.76 -13.90 15.30
C SER A 223 26.66 -13.76 16.36
N THR A 224 26.01 -14.87 16.69
CA THR A 224 25.05 -14.94 17.79
C THR A 224 25.77 -15.12 19.11
N PHE A 225 25.37 -14.38 20.13
CA PHE A 225 25.80 -14.52 21.49
C PHE A 225 24.70 -15.16 22.36
N ARG A 226 25.06 -16.03 23.30
CA ARG A 226 24.15 -16.65 24.26
C ARG A 226 24.71 -16.60 25.64
N LEU A 227 23.88 -16.19 26.59
CA LEU A 227 24.19 -16.17 28.02
C LEU A 227 23.09 -16.96 28.73
N HIS A 228 23.45 -18.13 29.26
CA HIS A 228 22.50 -19.08 29.85
C HIS A 228 22.04 -18.67 31.25
N GLU A 229 22.89 -17.93 31.97
CA GLU A 229 22.62 -17.45 33.32
C GLU A 229 22.89 -15.95 33.39
N ALA A 230 21.84 -15.17 33.13
CA ALA A 230 21.87 -13.73 33.30
C ALA A 230 20.78 -13.30 34.30
N GLN A 231 20.93 -12.12 34.84
CA GLN A 231 19.90 -11.51 35.68
C GLN A 231 19.53 -10.16 35.11
N LEU A 232 18.24 -9.88 35.03
CA LEU A 232 17.73 -8.57 34.69
C LEU A 232 17.25 -7.84 35.94
N HIS A 233 17.46 -6.52 35.98
CA HIS A 233 16.93 -5.67 37.05
C HIS A 233 15.47 -5.37 36.77
N THR A 234 14.57 -5.82 37.66
CA THR A 234 13.17 -5.38 37.59
C THR A 234 13.00 -4.03 38.29
N ALA A 235 11.96 -3.30 37.93
CA ALA A 235 11.65 -2.01 38.57
C ALA A 235 11.41 -2.11 40.08
N ASN A 236 11.09 -3.29 40.57
CA ASN A 236 10.89 -3.58 42.00
C ASN A 236 12.20 -3.89 42.74
N GLY A 237 13.35 -3.88 42.06
CA GLY A 237 14.66 -4.16 42.62
C GLY A 237 14.96 -5.64 42.80
N THR A 238 14.07 -6.56 42.44
CA THR A 238 14.35 -8.00 42.47
C THR A 238 15.02 -8.42 41.15
N PRO A 239 16.15 -9.16 41.26
CA PRO A 239 16.77 -9.70 40.06
C PRO A 239 15.92 -10.83 39.47
N LEU A 240 15.70 -10.78 38.17
CA LEU A 240 14.99 -11.82 37.41
C LEU A 240 16.02 -12.70 36.68
N PRO A 241 16.10 -14.00 36.98
CA PRO A 241 16.96 -14.90 36.24
C PRO A 241 16.43 -15.14 34.83
N VAL A 242 17.28 -14.94 33.81
CA VAL A 242 16.92 -15.09 32.41
C VAL A 242 18.02 -15.78 31.62
N ALA A 243 17.64 -16.46 30.55
CA ALA A 243 18.58 -16.82 29.51
C ALA A 243 18.46 -15.78 28.36
N LEU A 244 19.60 -15.23 27.98
CA LEU A 244 19.64 -14.23 26.90
C LEU A 244 20.27 -14.82 25.63
N SER A 245 19.72 -14.48 24.50
CA SER A 245 20.35 -14.71 23.21
C SER A 245 20.31 -13.43 22.38
N SER A 246 21.42 -13.09 21.71
CA SER A 246 21.46 -11.96 20.80
C SER A 246 21.88 -12.40 19.42
N SER A 247 21.28 -11.81 18.39
CA SER A 247 21.61 -12.05 16.99
C SER A 247 21.61 -10.72 16.22
N PRO A 248 22.63 -10.50 15.36
CA PRO A 248 22.67 -9.30 14.55
C PRO A 248 21.52 -9.29 13.55
N LEU A 249 20.88 -8.14 13.39
CA LEU A 249 19.96 -7.88 12.30
C LEU A 249 20.72 -7.60 10.99
N PRO A 250 20.07 -7.71 9.82
CA PRO A 250 20.72 -7.42 8.54
C PRO A 250 21.49 -6.10 8.58
N ARG A 251 22.68 -6.06 7.99
CA ARG A 251 23.67 -4.95 8.06
C ARG A 251 23.12 -3.55 7.82
N GLN A 252 21.99 -3.44 7.11
CA GLN A 252 21.33 -2.16 6.83
C GLN A 252 20.69 -1.51 8.09
N GLN A 253 20.40 -2.27 9.13
CA GLN A 253 19.72 -1.77 10.34
C GLN A 253 20.67 -1.45 11.49
N ARG A 254 21.96 -1.83 11.42
CA ARG A 254 22.97 -1.60 12.47
C ARG A 254 22.45 -1.87 13.89
N SER A 255 21.77 -2.99 14.06
CA SER A 255 21.07 -3.33 15.30
C SER A 255 21.18 -4.84 15.56
N MET A 256 20.88 -5.25 16.79
CA MET A 256 20.72 -6.65 17.16
C MET A 256 19.36 -6.91 17.79
N VAL A 257 18.87 -8.12 17.67
CA VAL A 257 17.76 -8.63 18.48
C VAL A 257 18.33 -9.32 19.69
N VAL A 258 17.79 -9.00 20.86
CA VAL A 258 18.05 -9.69 22.12
C VAL A 258 16.76 -10.35 22.59
N ILE A 259 16.81 -11.65 22.84
CA ILE A 259 15.67 -12.43 23.34
C ILE A 259 15.98 -12.85 24.76
N ALA A 260 15.04 -12.59 25.68
CA ALA A 260 15.09 -12.96 27.07
C ALA A 260 14.04 -14.03 27.37
N LEU A 261 14.50 -15.15 27.92
CA LEU A 261 13.65 -16.23 28.44
C LEU A 261 13.65 -16.16 29.97
N ASP A 262 12.47 -16.06 30.56
CA ASP A 262 12.29 -16.14 32.00
C ASP A 262 12.64 -17.56 32.49
N MET A 263 13.55 -17.66 33.47
CA MET A 263 14.00 -18.90 34.06
C MET A 263 13.47 -19.11 35.49
N SER A 264 12.48 -18.27 35.91
CA SER A 264 11.83 -18.39 37.21
C SER A 264 10.84 -19.56 37.18
N VAL A 265 11.29 -20.79 37.46
CA VAL A 265 10.43 -21.98 37.60
C VAL A 265 10.36 -22.38 39.06
#